data_ff366858bf59280b69f10fa3e57d6469
#
_entry.id   ff366858bf59280b69f10fa3e57d6469
#
_cell.length_a   1.000
_cell.length_b   1.000
_cell.length_c   1.000
_cell.angle_alpha   90.00
_cell.angle_beta   90.00
_cell.angle_gamma   90.00
#
_symmetry.space_group_name_H-M   'P 1'
#
loop_
_entity.id
_entity.type
_entity.pdbx_description
1 polymer ?
#
loop_
_entity_poly.entity_id
_entity_poly.type
_entity_poly.pdbx_seq_one_letter_code
_entity_poly.pdbx_strand_id
1 'polypeptide(L)'
;MKHFLCVAEQVDVTPVLRELAVQPELWDQNTLRTTHPETAHSAVNDIWLWFNEVSDDLSAVTNDIQTRPYPAWTALPSLRRLVLDLIRRVDGVQLGRAVVTKLPSGAIIYPHVDRGTSAEFYTRY
;
A
#
# COMPACT_ATOMS: atom_id res chain seq x y z
N MET A 1 -12.41 19.48 13.14
CA MET A 1 -12.43 18.21 12.34
C MET A 1 -11.31 17.33 12.84
N LYS A 2 -11.57 16.08 13.19
CA LYS A 2 -10.50 15.11 13.50
C LYS A 2 -9.97 14.58 12.17
N HIS A 3 -8.71 14.86 11.86
CA HIS A 3 -8.07 14.40 10.63
C HIS A 3 -7.48 12.99 10.77
N PHE A 4 -7.35 12.47 11.99
CA PHE A 4 -6.81 11.15 12.29
C PHE A 4 -7.70 10.42 13.28
N LEU A 5 -7.91 9.15 13.04
CA LEU A 5 -8.66 8.24 13.90
C LEU A 5 -7.78 7.04 14.24
N CYS A 6 -7.54 6.81 15.53
CA CYS A 6 -6.92 5.57 15.98
C CYS A 6 -7.98 4.46 15.95
N VAL A 7 -7.80 3.47 15.07
CA VAL A 7 -8.74 2.33 14.91
C VAL A 7 -8.25 1.05 15.58
N ALA A 8 -6.98 0.99 15.97
CA ALA A 8 -6.39 -0.10 16.73
C ALA A 8 -5.17 0.38 17.50
N GLU A 9 -4.98 -0.14 18.71
CA GLU A 9 -3.81 0.12 19.55
C GLU A 9 -3.10 -1.19 19.87
N GLN A 10 -1.81 -1.12 20.21
CA GLN A 10 -0.98 -2.25 20.63
C GLN A 10 -1.01 -3.43 19.65
N VAL A 11 -1.03 -3.12 18.35
CA VAL A 11 -1.02 -4.15 17.30
C VAL A 11 0.32 -4.88 17.33
N ASP A 12 0.30 -6.21 17.52
CA ASP A 12 1.50 -7.03 17.42
C ASP A 12 1.90 -7.21 15.95
N VAL A 13 2.93 -6.51 15.54
CA VAL A 13 3.50 -6.58 14.17
C VAL A 13 4.66 -7.58 14.07
N THR A 14 5.04 -8.26 15.16
CA THR A 14 6.15 -9.22 15.17
C THR A 14 6.01 -10.32 14.11
N PRO A 15 4.84 -10.95 13.90
CA PRO A 15 4.66 -11.94 12.84
C PRO A 15 4.90 -11.37 11.45
N VAL A 16 4.44 -10.13 11.20
CA VAL A 16 4.63 -9.43 9.93
C VAL A 16 6.11 -9.17 9.67
N LEU A 17 6.85 -8.66 10.67
CA LEU A 17 8.28 -8.40 10.54
C LEU A 17 9.08 -9.67 10.26
N ARG A 18 8.70 -10.80 10.86
CA ARG A 18 9.32 -12.11 10.58
C ARG A 18 9.08 -12.56 9.15
N GLU A 19 7.84 -12.44 8.66
CA GLU A 19 7.50 -12.78 7.27
C GLU A 19 8.32 -11.94 6.28
N LEU A 20 8.41 -10.64 6.50
CA LEU A 20 9.19 -9.73 5.67
C LEU A 20 10.69 -10.03 5.68
N ALA A 21 11.24 -10.42 6.84
CA ALA A 21 12.66 -10.70 7.01
C ALA A 21 13.11 -11.94 6.23
N VAL A 22 12.24 -12.94 6.06
CA VAL A 22 12.58 -14.21 5.37
C VAL A 22 12.21 -14.22 3.89
N GLN A 23 11.64 -13.14 3.38
CA GLN A 23 11.20 -13.00 1.97
C GLN A 23 11.69 -11.67 1.37
N PRO A 24 13.01 -11.40 1.38
CA PRO A 24 13.56 -10.14 0.86
C PRO A 24 13.30 -9.93 -0.64
N GLU A 25 13.04 -11.01 -1.38
CA GLU A 25 12.74 -10.98 -2.81
C GLU A 25 11.40 -10.35 -3.17
N LEU A 26 10.51 -10.15 -2.18
CA LEU A 26 9.23 -9.48 -2.41
C LEU A 26 9.36 -7.96 -2.58
N TRP A 27 10.46 -7.36 -2.08
CA TRP A 27 10.69 -5.95 -2.22
C TRP A 27 10.95 -5.55 -3.68
N ASP A 28 10.33 -4.45 -4.09
CA ASP A 28 10.54 -3.81 -5.40
C ASP A 28 10.24 -4.68 -6.62
N GLN A 29 9.42 -5.72 -6.48
CA GLN A 29 8.92 -6.48 -7.62
C GLN A 29 8.08 -5.62 -8.58
N ASN A 30 7.49 -4.54 -8.07
CA ASN A 30 6.74 -3.55 -8.84
C ASN A 30 7.25 -2.16 -8.46
N THR A 31 7.84 -1.46 -9.40
CA THR A 31 8.52 -0.19 -9.16
C THR A 31 7.79 1.03 -9.73
N LEU A 32 6.63 0.86 -10.36
CA LEU A 32 5.90 1.96 -10.98
C LEU A 32 5.74 3.16 -10.05
N ARG A 33 5.33 2.93 -8.79
CA ARG A 33 5.10 3.97 -7.80
C ARG A 33 6.38 4.72 -7.41
N THR A 34 7.52 4.07 -7.50
CA THR A 34 8.83 4.62 -7.07
C THR A 34 9.67 5.15 -8.24
N THR A 35 9.34 4.80 -9.49
CA THR A 35 10.17 5.13 -10.66
C THR A 35 9.49 6.06 -11.68
N HIS A 36 8.16 6.28 -11.59
CA HIS A 36 7.52 7.19 -12.54
C HIS A 36 8.03 8.64 -12.35
N PRO A 37 8.04 9.46 -13.40
CA PRO A 37 8.48 10.86 -13.31
C PRO A 37 7.73 11.63 -12.22
N GLU A 38 8.47 12.46 -11.48
CA GLU A 38 7.93 13.34 -10.43
C GLU A 38 7.28 12.61 -9.22
N THR A 39 7.57 11.31 -9.04
CA THR A 39 7.04 10.58 -7.88
C THR A 39 7.60 11.14 -6.56
N ALA A 40 6.71 11.32 -5.58
CA ALA A 40 7.10 11.65 -4.20
C ALA A 40 7.76 10.47 -3.46
N HIS A 41 7.69 9.27 -4.04
CA HIS A 41 8.10 8.00 -3.42
C HIS A 41 9.41 7.43 -3.95
N SER A 42 10.24 8.23 -4.64
CA SER A 42 11.49 7.76 -5.28
C SER A 42 12.52 7.17 -4.31
N ALA A 43 12.43 7.49 -3.02
CA ALA A 43 13.39 7.06 -2.00
C ALA A 43 12.94 5.86 -1.15
N VAL A 44 11.85 5.20 -1.51
CA VAL A 44 11.32 4.05 -0.76
C VAL A 44 11.42 2.74 -1.52
N ASN A 45 11.33 1.64 -0.77
CA ASN A 45 11.09 0.30 -1.31
C ASN A 45 9.66 -0.12 -1.01
N ASP A 46 9.02 -0.79 -1.93
CA ASP A 46 7.63 -1.20 -1.82
C ASP A 46 7.43 -2.71 -1.99
N ILE A 47 6.44 -3.23 -1.27
CA ILE A 47 5.81 -4.52 -1.56
C ILE A 47 4.33 -4.26 -1.80
N TRP A 48 3.82 -4.63 -2.97
CA TRP A 48 2.40 -4.50 -3.27
C TRP A 48 1.65 -5.77 -2.88
N LEU A 49 0.70 -5.65 -1.97
CA LEU A 49 -0.22 -6.72 -1.62
C LEU A 49 -1.47 -6.68 -2.50
N TRP A 50 -2.02 -5.46 -2.67
CA TRP A 50 -3.24 -5.21 -3.41
C TRP A 50 -3.12 -3.88 -4.12
N PHE A 51 -3.33 -3.84 -5.43
CA PHE A 51 -3.12 -2.63 -6.22
C PHE A 51 -3.86 -2.72 -7.56
N ASN A 52 -3.90 -1.62 -8.30
CA ASN A 52 -4.38 -1.61 -9.68
C ASN A 52 -3.53 -2.52 -10.58
N GLU A 53 -4.09 -2.95 -11.69
CA GLU A 53 -3.28 -3.56 -12.75
C GLU A 53 -2.30 -2.52 -13.32
N VAL A 54 -1.06 -2.91 -13.48
CA VAL A 54 -0.05 -2.06 -14.11
C VAL A 54 -0.24 -2.10 -15.63
N SER A 55 -0.32 -0.92 -16.24
CA SER A 55 -0.30 -0.72 -17.68
C SER A 55 0.76 0.32 -18.05
N ASP A 56 1.09 0.41 -19.31
CA ASP A 56 2.00 1.45 -19.83
C ASP A 56 1.35 2.85 -19.77
N ASP A 57 0.05 2.90 -19.61
CA ASP A 57 -0.70 4.15 -19.42
C ASP A 57 -0.84 4.48 -17.92
N LEU A 58 -0.01 5.39 -17.44
CA LEU A 58 -0.04 5.85 -16.05
C LEU A 58 -1.37 6.51 -15.67
N SER A 59 -2.05 7.16 -16.62
CA SER A 59 -3.34 7.79 -16.37
C SER A 59 -4.42 6.74 -16.12
N ALA A 60 -4.37 5.61 -16.82
CA ALA A 60 -5.24 4.47 -16.59
C ALA A 60 -5.04 3.91 -15.17
N VAL A 61 -3.79 3.71 -14.74
CA VAL A 61 -3.49 3.23 -13.37
C VAL A 61 -4.02 4.18 -12.30
N THR A 62 -3.93 5.49 -12.52
CA THR A 62 -4.39 6.50 -11.56
C THR A 62 -5.92 6.57 -11.48
N ASN A 63 -6.62 6.37 -12.60
CA ASN A 63 -8.06 6.52 -12.72
C ASN A 63 -8.83 5.21 -12.61
N ASP A 64 -8.16 4.06 -12.71
CA ASP A 64 -8.80 2.77 -12.54
C ASP A 64 -9.12 2.52 -11.05
N ILE A 65 -10.36 2.19 -10.76
CA ILE A 65 -10.83 1.79 -9.43
C ILE A 65 -10.79 0.27 -9.21
N GLN A 66 -10.48 -0.50 -10.26
CA GLN A 66 -10.34 -1.94 -10.14
C GLN A 66 -8.97 -2.27 -9.55
N THR A 67 -8.98 -3.09 -8.51
CA THR A 67 -7.78 -3.53 -7.82
C THR A 67 -7.77 -5.05 -7.70
N ARG A 68 -6.57 -5.63 -7.62
CA ARG A 68 -6.37 -7.08 -7.54
C ARG A 68 -5.25 -7.46 -6.56
N PRO A 69 -5.23 -8.71 -6.08
CA PRO A 69 -4.12 -9.19 -5.27
C PRO A 69 -2.85 -9.39 -6.12
N TYR A 70 -1.72 -9.11 -5.48
CA TYR A 70 -0.38 -9.42 -5.97
C TYR A 70 0.20 -10.64 -5.22
N PRO A 71 1.28 -11.27 -5.69
CA PRO A 71 1.84 -12.47 -5.06
C PRO A 71 2.09 -12.34 -3.56
N ALA A 72 2.51 -11.16 -3.10
CA ALA A 72 2.72 -10.86 -1.68
C ALA A 72 1.46 -11.02 -0.82
N TRP A 73 0.26 -10.89 -1.38
CA TRP A 73 -1.00 -11.14 -0.66
C TRP A 73 -1.11 -12.57 -0.12
N THR A 74 -0.55 -13.53 -0.85
CA THR A 74 -0.52 -14.94 -0.44
C THR A 74 0.75 -15.25 0.36
N ALA A 75 1.86 -14.64 0.01
CA ALA A 75 3.16 -14.90 0.63
C ALA A 75 3.28 -14.33 2.06
N LEU A 76 2.48 -13.29 2.41
CA LEU A 76 2.50 -12.60 3.70
C LEU A 76 1.17 -12.77 4.45
N PRO A 77 0.86 -13.97 4.98
CA PRO A 77 -0.45 -14.27 5.59
C PRO A 77 -0.74 -13.46 6.86
N SER A 78 0.26 -13.12 7.68
CA SER A 78 0.06 -12.29 8.86
C SER A 78 -0.30 -10.86 8.48
N LEU A 79 0.36 -10.31 7.47
CA LEU A 79 0.06 -8.97 6.96
C LEU A 79 -1.32 -8.94 6.29
N ARG A 80 -1.67 -9.94 5.49
CA ARG A 80 -3.01 -10.08 4.91
C ARG A 80 -4.09 -10.09 5.99
N ARG A 81 -3.89 -10.84 7.07
CA ARG A 81 -4.83 -10.87 8.20
C ARG A 81 -5.00 -9.49 8.82
N LEU A 82 -3.89 -8.77 9.05
CA LEU A 82 -3.91 -7.42 9.60
C LEU A 82 -4.74 -6.47 8.70
N VAL A 83 -4.53 -6.50 7.39
CA VAL A 83 -5.29 -5.68 6.43
C VAL A 83 -6.78 -6.00 6.50
N LEU A 84 -7.15 -7.28 6.52
CA LEU A 84 -8.56 -7.70 6.61
C LEU A 84 -9.22 -7.29 7.94
N ASP A 85 -8.48 -7.34 9.03
CA ASP A 85 -8.98 -6.89 10.34
C ASP A 85 -9.16 -5.37 10.38
N LEU A 86 -8.27 -4.60 9.74
CA LEU A 86 -8.42 -3.16 9.60
C LEU A 86 -9.65 -2.77 8.77
N ILE A 87 -9.88 -3.44 7.65
CA ILE A 87 -11.08 -3.21 6.82
C ILE A 87 -12.36 -3.39 7.64
N ARG A 88 -12.45 -4.45 8.45
CA ARG A 88 -13.61 -4.68 9.31
C ARG A 88 -13.80 -3.58 10.35
N ARG A 89 -12.71 -3.08 10.94
CA ARG A 89 -12.75 -2.02 11.97
C ARG A 89 -13.23 -0.68 11.44
N VAL A 90 -13.08 -0.43 10.15
CA VAL A 90 -13.51 0.81 9.49
C VAL A 90 -14.79 0.63 8.67
N ASP A 91 -15.46 -0.52 8.80
CA ASP A 91 -16.64 -0.90 8.01
C ASP A 91 -16.39 -0.76 6.50
N GLY A 92 -15.18 -1.11 6.09
CA GLY A 92 -14.77 -1.04 4.69
C GLY A 92 -15.46 -2.10 3.85
N VAL A 93 -15.99 -1.70 2.70
CA VAL A 93 -16.71 -2.60 1.77
C VAL A 93 -15.83 -3.08 0.62
N GLN A 94 -14.74 -2.38 0.35
CA GLN A 94 -13.81 -2.70 -0.73
C GLN A 94 -12.38 -2.29 -0.36
N LEU A 95 -11.42 -3.16 -0.67
CA LEU A 95 -10.00 -2.84 -0.54
C LEU A 95 -9.52 -2.08 -1.78
N GLY A 96 -9.03 -0.88 -1.57
CA GLY A 96 -8.44 -0.08 -2.63
C GLY A 96 -7.01 -0.52 -2.93
N ARG A 97 -6.06 -0.02 -2.14
CA ARG A 97 -4.64 -0.36 -2.26
C ARG A 97 -4.10 -0.77 -0.90
N ALA A 98 -3.23 -1.77 -0.89
CA ALA A 98 -2.48 -2.18 0.28
C ALA A 98 -1.02 -2.39 -0.11
N VAL A 99 -0.15 -1.55 0.44
CA VAL A 99 1.28 -1.52 0.13
C VAL A 99 2.06 -1.47 1.43
N VAL A 100 3.14 -2.24 1.51
CA VAL A 100 4.16 -2.04 2.55
C VAL A 100 5.23 -1.15 1.97
N THR A 101 5.51 -0.06 2.66
CA THR A 101 6.56 0.89 2.26
C THR A 101 7.66 0.89 3.32
N LYS A 102 8.89 0.71 2.87
CA LYS A 102 10.09 0.87 3.69
C LYS A 102 10.77 2.18 3.34
N LEU A 103 10.78 3.11 4.28
CA LEU A 103 11.52 4.37 4.15
C LEU A 103 12.88 4.21 4.84
N PRO A 104 14.00 4.21 4.10
CA PRO A 104 15.34 4.16 4.68
C PRO A 104 15.63 5.35 5.61
N SER A 105 16.53 5.16 6.57
CA SER A 105 16.96 6.27 7.44
C SER A 105 17.58 7.41 6.62
N GLY A 106 17.15 8.63 6.90
CA GLY A 106 17.58 9.83 6.17
C GLY A 106 16.88 10.08 4.84
N ALA A 107 16.05 9.13 4.36
CA ALA A 107 15.22 9.34 3.19
C ALA A 107 13.94 10.11 3.52
N ILE A 108 13.33 10.72 2.52
CA ILE A 108 12.12 11.51 2.66
C ILE A 108 11.10 11.14 1.58
N ILE A 109 9.83 11.05 1.96
CA ILE A 109 8.70 11.10 1.04
C ILE A 109 8.26 12.55 0.96
N TYR A 110 8.32 13.14 -0.24
CA TYR A 110 7.96 14.55 -0.41
C TYR A 110 6.46 14.78 -0.20
N PRO A 111 6.08 15.97 0.32
CA PRO A 111 4.68 16.34 0.42
C PRO A 111 3.99 16.22 -0.94
N HIS A 112 2.84 15.56 -0.97
CA HIS A 112 2.06 15.35 -2.18
C HIS A 112 0.57 15.25 -1.83
N VAL A 113 -0.26 15.30 -2.86
CA VAL A 113 -1.70 15.06 -2.76
C VAL A 113 -2.04 13.92 -3.72
N ASP A 114 -2.69 12.90 -3.21
CA ASP A 114 -3.22 11.84 -4.05
C ASP A 114 -4.32 12.39 -4.96
N ARG A 115 -4.25 12.07 -6.24
CA ARG A 115 -5.15 12.57 -7.27
C ARG A 115 -5.68 11.43 -8.14
N GLY A 116 -6.72 11.76 -8.90
CA GLY A 116 -7.36 10.86 -9.84
C GLY A 116 -8.57 10.13 -9.25
N THR A 117 -9.31 9.47 -10.11
CA THR A 117 -10.58 8.82 -9.77
C THR A 117 -10.42 7.78 -8.66
N SER A 118 -9.30 7.07 -8.63
CA SER A 118 -9.00 6.10 -7.56
C SER A 118 -8.94 6.77 -6.18
N ALA A 119 -8.27 7.93 -6.06
CA ALA A 119 -8.18 8.66 -4.79
C ALA A 119 -9.53 9.26 -4.36
N GLU A 120 -10.36 9.68 -5.32
CA GLU A 120 -11.69 10.22 -5.06
C GLU A 120 -12.69 9.11 -4.67
N PHE A 121 -12.56 7.93 -5.26
CA PHE A 121 -13.44 6.79 -5.01
C PHE A 121 -13.23 6.17 -3.63
N TYR A 122 -11.97 5.99 -3.22
CA TYR A 122 -11.65 5.41 -1.94
C TYR A 122 -11.60 6.48 -0.86
N THR A 123 -12.50 6.43 0.11
CA THR A 123 -12.72 7.48 1.12
C THR A 123 -11.94 7.26 2.42
N ARG A 124 -11.21 6.14 2.56
CA ARG A 124 -10.44 5.79 3.77
C ARG A 124 -9.08 5.21 3.39
N TYR A 125 -8.06 5.76 4.01
CA TYR A 125 -6.64 5.40 3.86
C TYR A 125 -6.09 4.79 5.13
#